data_a861cf39126c21dd72f196dff26461f0
#
_entry.id   a861cf39126c21dd72f196dff26461f0
#
_cell.length_a   1.000
_cell.length_b   1.000
_cell.length_c   1.000
_cell.angle_alpha   90.00
_cell.angle_beta   90.00
_cell.angle_gamma   90.00
#
_symmetry.space_group_name_H-M   'P 1'
#
loop_
_entity.id
_entity.type
_entity.pdbx_description
1 polymer ?
#
loop_
_entity_poly.entity_id
_entity_poly.type
_entity_poly.pdbx_seq_one_letter_code
_entity_poly.pdbx_strand_id
1 'polypeptide(L)'
;MNSLIISVGSTGLAVYFSSLTAYALTAYDWKLKRPFFSFIMAVMMIPAQVTMIGFYQMVYKIHMTNNLLMLILPAIASPSMVFFMRQYLQSTLSMEIVQSARIDGAGEYFIFNSIVLPIMKPAIATQAIFSFVSSWNNLFTPLVLLTDQDKYTMPIMVSLLRGDIYK
;
A
#
# COMPACT_ATOMS: atom_id res chain seq x y z
N MET A 1 0.08 -9.96 -18.41
CA MET A 1 0.08 -8.49 -18.33
C MET A 1 -0.62 -7.97 -17.07
N ASN A 2 -1.83 -8.43 -16.74
CA ASN A 2 -2.64 -7.94 -15.61
C ASN A 2 -1.93 -8.01 -14.25
N SER A 3 -1.28 -9.14 -13.93
CA SER A 3 -0.51 -9.27 -12.67
C SER A 3 0.55 -8.19 -12.53
N LEU A 4 1.25 -7.84 -13.62
CA LEU A 4 2.28 -6.81 -13.59
C LEU A 4 1.67 -5.43 -13.33
N ILE A 5 0.58 -5.09 -14.02
CA ILE A 5 -0.13 -3.81 -13.85
C ILE A 5 -0.62 -3.66 -12.41
N ILE A 6 -1.25 -4.71 -11.87
CA ILE A 6 -1.76 -4.71 -10.49
C ILE A 6 -0.60 -4.58 -9.49
N SER A 7 0.45 -5.40 -9.65
CA SER A 7 1.56 -5.42 -8.67
C SER A 7 2.37 -4.13 -8.69
N VAL A 8 2.68 -3.58 -9.87
CA VAL A 8 3.39 -2.30 -9.98
C VAL A 8 2.53 -1.15 -9.46
N GLY A 9 1.25 -1.11 -9.89
CA GLY A 9 0.32 -0.05 -9.49
C GLY A 9 0.06 -0.04 -7.99
N SER A 10 -0.26 -1.19 -7.39
CA SER A 10 -0.48 -1.30 -5.94
C SER A 10 0.77 -1.01 -5.14
N THR A 11 1.95 -1.50 -5.58
CA THR A 11 3.21 -1.22 -4.89
C THR A 11 3.55 0.26 -4.93
N GLY A 12 3.41 0.91 -6.08
CA GLY A 12 3.68 2.34 -6.21
C GLY A 12 2.79 3.19 -5.30
N LEU A 13 1.48 2.91 -5.31
CA LEU A 13 0.53 3.60 -4.44
C LEU A 13 0.82 3.33 -2.95
N ALA A 14 1.03 2.07 -2.57
CA ALA A 14 1.32 1.70 -1.19
C ALA A 14 2.56 2.40 -0.66
N VAL A 15 3.66 2.34 -1.41
CA VAL A 15 4.94 2.96 -1.02
C VAL A 15 4.80 4.48 -0.87
N TYR A 16 4.24 5.14 -1.87
CA TYR A 16 4.15 6.60 -1.87
C TYR A 16 3.27 7.14 -0.74
N PHE A 17 2.04 6.64 -0.63
CA PHE A 17 1.09 7.13 0.37
C PHE A 17 1.45 6.70 1.80
N SER A 18 2.04 5.51 1.98
CA SER A 18 2.54 5.10 3.28
C SER A 18 3.74 5.92 3.73
N SER A 19 4.65 6.27 2.81
CA SER A 19 5.78 7.16 3.12
C SER A 19 5.32 8.56 3.48
N LEU A 20 4.34 9.09 2.75
CA LEU A 20 3.75 10.41 3.04
C LEU A 20 3.06 10.42 4.42
N THR A 21 2.28 9.38 4.72
CA THR A 21 1.62 9.23 6.03
C THR A 21 2.64 9.07 7.16
N ALA A 22 3.68 8.29 6.94
CA ALA A 22 4.77 8.11 7.91
C ALA A 22 5.52 9.42 8.18
N TYR A 23 5.78 10.21 7.14
CA TYR A 23 6.37 11.53 7.27
C TYR A 23 5.46 12.47 8.09
N ALA A 24 4.17 12.53 7.78
CA ALA A 24 3.22 13.34 8.53
C ALA A 24 3.16 12.94 10.01
N LEU A 25 3.22 11.64 10.30
CA LEU A 25 3.25 11.10 11.66
C LEU A 25 4.61 11.31 12.39
N THR A 26 5.67 11.64 11.66
CA THR A 26 6.99 11.88 12.26
C THR A 26 7.26 13.37 12.40
N ALA A 27 7.08 14.14 11.34
CA ALA A 27 7.52 15.52 11.23
C ALA A 27 6.55 16.56 11.82
N TYR A 28 5.30 16.20 12.08
CA TYR A 28 4.32 17.14 12.60
C TYR A 28 3.82 16.74 13.99
N ASP A 29 3.55 17.75 14.82
CA ASP A 29 2.85 17.58 16.09
C ASP A 29 1.42 18.14 15.99
N TRP A 30 0.45 17.26 16.20
CA TRP A 30 -0.99 17.58 16.15
C TRP A 30 -1.77 16.73 17.17
N LYS A 31 -2.91 17.27 17.60
CA LYS A 31 -3.65 16.72 18.77
C LYS A 31 -4.07 15.27 18.61
N LEU A 32 -4.39 14.81 17.40
CA LEU A 32 -4.87 13.45 17.13
C LEU A 32 -3.78 12.49 16.62
N LYS A 33 -2.51 12.89 16.58
CA LYS A 33 -1.38 12.07 16.10
C LYS A 33 -1.31 10.69 16.77
N ARG A 34 -1.37 10.67 18.09
CA ARG A 34 -1.32 9.41 18.86
C ARG A 34 -2.54 8.52 18.63
N PRO A 35 -3.79 9.01 18.81
CA PRO A 35 -4.96 8.19 18.51
C PRO A 35 -5.04 7.75 17.06
N PHE A 36 -4.65 8.56 16.09
CA PHE A 36 -4.59 8.16 14.69
C PHE A 36 -3.61 7.02 14.43
N PHE A 37 -2.40 7.10 15.00
CA PHE A 37 -1.44 6.00 14.90
C PHE A 37 -1.94 4.73 15.61
N SER A 38 -2.56 4.87 16.79
CA SER A 38 -3.18 3.74 17.49
C SER A 38 -4.30 3.10 16.67
N PHE A 39 -5.09 3.90 15.95
CA PHE A 39 -6.10 3.40 15.03
C PHE A 39 -5.47 2.58 13.88
N ILE A 40 -4.38 3.08 13.27
CA ILE A 40 -3.63 2.33 12.24
C ILE A 40 -3.18 0.97 12.79
N MET A 41 -2.64 0.95 14.02
CA MET A 41 -2.20 -0.28 14.68
C MET A 41 -3.36 -1.24 14.95
N ALA A 42 -4.52 -0.72 15.39
CA ALA A 42 -5.71 -1.52 15.63
C ALA A 42 -6.25 -2.18 14.34
N VAL A 43 -6.24 -1.44 13.23
CA VAL A 43 -6.65 -1.98 11.92
C VAL A 43 -5.77 -3.16 11.48
N MET A 44 -4.47 -3.14 11.79
CA MET A 44 -3.56 -4.27 11.50
C MET A 44 -3.93 -5.57 12.22
N MET A 45 -4.68 -5.48 13.32
CA MET A 45 -5.11 -6.66 14.08
C MET A 45 -6.33 -7.36 13.44
N ILE A 46 -7.00 -6.71 12.49
CA ILE A 46 -8.16 -7.29 11.81
C ILE A 46 -7.67 -8.26 10.72
N PRO A 47 -8.10 -9.54 10.77
CA PRO A 47 -7.73 -10.49 9.72
C PRO A 47 -8.24 -10.04 8.33
N ALA A 48 -7.36 -10.08 7.34
CA ALA A 48 -7.69 -9.64 5.97
C ALA A 48 -8.89 -10.39 5.36
N GLN A 49 -9.09 -11.64 5.74
CA GLN A 49 -10.20 -12.47 5.26
C GLN A 49 -11.56 -11.92 5.71
N VAL A 50 -11.63 -11.35 6.92
CA VAL A 50 -12.87 -10.74 7.44
C VAL A 50 -13.22 -9.46 6.68
N THR A 51 -12.23 -8.63 6.39
CA THR A 51 -12.44 -7.39 5.65
C THR A 51 -12.81 -7.61 4.19
N MET A 52 -12.44 -8.76 3.63
CA MET A 52 -12.71 -9.10 2.22
C MET A 52 -14.20 -9.17 1.90
N ILE A 53 -15.03 -9.68 2.82
CA ILE A 53 -16.49 -9.78 2.61
C ILE A 53 -17.10 -8.39 2.44
N GLY A 54 -16.77 -7.48 3.35
CA GLY A 54 -17.24 -6.09 3.28
C GLY A 54 -16.72 -5.35 2.05
N PHE A 55 -15.47 -5.59 1.69
CA PHE A 55 -14.86 -5.02 0.50
C PHE A 55 -15.57 -5.49 -0.78
N TYR A 56 -15.82 -6.80 -0.92
CA TYR A 56 -16.56 -7.33 -2.06
C TYR A 56 -17.98 -6.73 -2.17
N GLN A 57 -18.71 -6.65 -1.06
CA GLN A 57 -20.05 -6.06 -1.03
C GLN A 57 -20.03 -4.58 -1.46
N MET A 58 -19.04 -3.82 -1.02
CA MET A 58 -18.85 -2.44 -1.43
C MET A 58 -18.60 -2.34 -2.93
N VAL A 59 -17.63 -3.12 -3.46
CA VAL A 59 -17.29 -3.12 -4.88
C VAL A 59 -18.48 -3.53 -5.75
N TYR A 60 -19.26 -4.51 -5.28
CA TYR A 60 -20.48 -4.94 -5.96
C TYR A 60 -21.55 -3.83 -6.02
N LYS A 61 -21.79 -3.14 -4.89
CA LYS A 61 -22.78 -2.05 -4.82
C LYS A 61 -22.45 -0.86 -5.74
N ILE A 62 -21.17 -0.56 -5.90
CA ILE A 62 -20.72 0.52 -6.80
C ILE A 62 -20.53 0.07 -8.25
N HIS A 63 -20.94 -1.17 -8.59
CA HIS A 63 -20.82 -1.77 -9.92
C HIS A 63 -19.40 -1.76 -10.50
N MET A 64 -18.39 -1.94 -9.64
CA MET A 64 -16.98 -1.98 -10.03
C MET A 64 -16.35 -3.38 -9.89
N THR A 65 -17.15 -4.43 -9.83
CA THR A 65 -16.67 -5.80 -10.01
C THR A 65 -16.00 -5.96 -11.38
N ASN A 66 -15.10 -6.92 -11.48
CA ASN A 66 -14.37 -7.17 -12.71
C ASN A 66 -13.54 -5.97 -13.23
N ASN A 67 -13.04 -5.14 -12.31
CA ASN A 67 -12.20 -3.98 -12.61
C ASN A 67 -10.86 -4.07 -11.88
N LEU A 68 -9.74 -3.99 -12.64
CA LEU A 68 -8.39 -4.07 -12.08
C LEU A 68 -8.07 -2.92 -11.11
N LEU A 69 -8.72 -1.77 -11.25
CA LEU A 69 -8.54 -0.65 -10.33
C LEU A 69 -8.94 -0.99 -8.90
N MET A 70 -9.93 -1.89 -8.71
CA MET A 70 -10.34 -2.33 -7.37
C MET A 70 -9.31 -3.24 -6.69
N LEU A 71 -8.34 -3.75 -7.45
CA LEU A 71 -7.19 -4.48 -6.93
C LEU A 71 -5.99 -3.56 -6.62
N ILE A 72 -5.97 -2.38 -7.24
CA ILE A 72 -4.87 -1.41 -7.13
C ILE A 72 -5.16 -0.34 -6.06
N LEU A 73 -6.32 0.28 -6.11
CA LEU A 73 -6.67 1.44 -5.26
C LEU A 73 -6.60 1.18 -3.75
N PRO A 74 -7.04 0.03 -3.22
CA PRO A 74 -6.98 -0.23 -1.78
C PRO A 74 -5.55 -0.23 -1.21
N ALA A 75 -4.54 -0.41 -2.05
CA ALA A 75 -3.15 -0.38 -1.65
C ALA A 75 -2.68 1.00 -1.13
N ILE A 76 -3.42 2.07 -1.41
CA ILE A 76 -3.19 3.41 -0.83
C ILE A 76 -3.20 3.34 0.70
N ALA A 77 -4.08 2.52 1.28
CA ALA A 77 -4.19 2.31 2.71
C ALA A 77 -3.45 1.01 3.12
N SER A 78 -2.16 1.10 3.37
CA SER A 78 -1.33 -0.02 3.84
C SER A 78 -0.81 0.22 5.27
N PRO A 79 -1.57 -0.17 6.32
CA PRO A 79 -1.21 0.09 7.71
C PRO A 79 0.17 -0.45 8.12
N SER A 80 0.49 -1.67 7.70
CA SER A 80 1.78 -2.32 7.99
C SER A 80 2.97 -1.57 7.38
N MET A 81 2.78 -1.08 6.15
CA MET A 81 3.81 -0.28 5.49
C MET A 81 3.99 1.08 6.15
N VAL A 82 2.89 1.75 6.53
CA VAL A 82 2.95 3.01 7.30
C VAL A 82 3.71 2.83 8.61
N PHE A 83 3.43 1.74 9.34
CA PHE A 83 4.15 1.41 10.57
C PHE A 83 5.65 1.28 10.32
N PHE A 84 6.04 0.47 9.35
CA PHE A 84 7.46 0.24 9.02
C PHE A 84 8.16 1.53 8.59
N MET A 85 7.55 2.28 7.68
CA MET A 85 8.11 3.55 7.17
C MET A 85 8.28 4.59 8.29
N ARG A 86 7.31 4.65 9.22
CA ARG A 86 7.40 5.53 10.37
C ARG A 86 8.55 5.14 11.31
N GLN A 87 8.70 3.85 11.62
CA GLN A 87 9.81 3.37 12.47
C GLN A 87 11.16 3.68 11.84
N TYR A 88 11.28 3.51 10.53
CA TYR A 88 12.49 3.86 9.80
C TYR A 88 12.80 5.36 9.89
N LEU A 89 11.79 6.22 9.63
CA LEU A 89 11.97 7.68 9.71
C LEU A 89 12.35 8.15 11.12
N GLN A 90 11.78 7.55 12.16
CA GLN A 90 12.12 7.90 13.54
C GLN A 90 13.60 7.65 13.89
N SER A 91 14.25 6.70 13.22
CA SER A 91 15.65 6.37 13.44
C SER A 91 16.63 7.08 12.50
N THR A 92 16.15 7.57 11.35
CA THR A 92 17.05 8.06 10.28
C THR A 92 16.84 9.52 9.91
N LEU A 93 15.63 10.08 10.14
CA LEU A 93 15.34 11.47 9.78
C LEU A 93 15.74 12.42 10.92
N SER A 94 16.77 13.25 10.70
CA SER A 94 17.01 14.39 11.57
C SER A 94 15.96 15.47 11.30
N MET A 95 15.26 15.88 12.36
CA MET A 95 14.29 16.99 12.26
C MET A 95 14.94 18.34 11.97
N GLU A 96 16.24 18.49 12.25
CA GLU A 96 17.01 19.70 11.93
C GLU A 96 17.05 19.94 10.41
N ILE A 97 17.19 18.89 9.61
CA ILE A 97 17.17 18.99 8.13
C ILE A 97 15.82 19.53 7.65
N VAL A 98 14.73 19.03 8.21
CA VAL A 98 13.37 19.48 7.87
C VAL A 98 13.16 20.93 8.30
N GLN A 99 13.62 21.30 9.48
CA GLN A 99 13.50 22.67 10.00
C GLN A 99 14.34 23.66 9.17
N SER A 100 15.57 23.31 8.82
CA SER A 100 16.43 24.14 7.97
C SER A 100 15.78 24.40 6.61
N ALA A 101 15.24 23.36 5.97
CA ALA A 101 14.54 23.50 4.70
C ALA A 101 13.30 24.40 4.80
N ARG A 102 12.58 24.37 5.93
CA ARG A 102 11.46 25.28 6.20
C ARG A 102 11.91 26.74 6.37
N ILE A 103 13.04 26.96 7.05
CA ILE A 103 13.64 28.30 7.20
C ILE A 103 14.06 28.85 5.82
N ASP A 104 14.58 27.99 4.94
CA ASP A 104 14.94 28.33 3.56
C ASP A 104 13.71 28.57 2.67
N GLY A 105 12.49 28.44 3.20
CA GLY A 105 11.25 28.71 2.48
C GLY A 105 10.75 27.54 1.63
N ALA A 106 11.29 26.33 1.79
CA ALA A 106 10.84 25.15 1.06
C ALA A 106 9.43 24.74 1.52
N GLY A 107 8.53 24.51 0.56
CA GLY A 107 7.19 23.98 0.84
C GLY A 107 7.23 22.52 1.29
N GLU A 108 6.28 22.10 2.10
CA GLU A 108 6.23 20.75 2.70
C GLU A 108 6.23 19.61 1.66
N TYR A 109 5.54 19.82 0.54
CA TYR A 109 5.53 18.84 -0.56
C TYR A 109 6.91 18.68 -1.21
N PHE A 110 7.66 19.79 -1.34
CA PHE A 110 9.03 19.76 -1.82
C PHE A 110 9.95 19.05 -0.82
N ILE A 111 9.84 19.38 0.48
CA ILE A 111 10.62 18.73 1.56
C ILE A 111 10.39 17.23 1.53
N PHE A 112 9.13 16.80 1.45
CA PHE A 112 8.81 15.36 1.38
C PHE A 112 9.46 14.69 0.17
N ASN A 113 9.23 15.19 -1.04
CA ASN A 113 9.67 14.50 -2.26
C ASN A 113 11.18 14.62 -2.50
N SER A 114 11.79 15.78 -2.17
CA SER A 114 13.19 16.06 -2.51
C SER A 114 14.19 15.77 -1.40
N ILE A 115 13.73 15.69 -0.15
CA ILE A 115 14.61 15.44 1.01
C ILE A 115 14.24 14.13 1.70
N VAL A 116 12.99 13.99 2.14
CA VAL A 116 12.58 12.85 2.97
C VAL A 116 12.50 11.56 2.17
N LEU A 117 11.85 11.59 1.03
CA LEU A 117 11.69 10.39 0.18
C LEU A 117 13.04 9.78 -0.26
N PRO A 118 14.06 10.58 -0.66
CA PRO A 118 15.41 10.06 -0.89
C PRO A 118 16.07 9.43 0.32
N ILE A 119 15.90 9.97 1.52
CA ILE A 119 16.40 9.38 2.77
C ILE A 119 15.73 8.00 3.03
N MET A 120 14.47 7.86 2.63
CA MET A 120 13.71 6.61 2.79
C MET A 120 14.04 5.53 1.74
N LYS A 121 14.88 5.78 0.76
CA LYS A 121 15.17 4.81 -0.33
C LYS A 121 15.42 3.38 0.14
N PRO A 122 16.23 3.10 1.20
CA PRO A 122 16.45 1.73 1.63
C PRO A 122 15.17 1.05 2.16
N ALA A 123 14.37 1.79 2.95
CA ALA A 123 13.09 1.30 3.46
C ALA A 123 12.08 1.08 2.33
N ILE A 124 12.03 2.03 1.38
CA ILE A 124 11.19 1.95 0.18
C ILE A 124 11.53 0.72 -0.63
N ALA A 125 12.80 0.48 -0.92
CA ALA A 125 13.24 -0.69 -1.69
C ALA A 125 12.79 -2.00 -1.04
N THR A 126 13.00 -2.13 0.27
CA THR A 126 12.59 -3.32 1.04
C THR A 126 11.08 -3.52 0.97
N GLN A 127 10.31 -2.49 1.27
CA GLN A 127 8.84 -2.59 1.30
C GLN A 127 8.24 -2.74 -0.09
N ALA A 128 8.85 -2.15 -1.11
CA ALA A 128 8.42 -2.33 -2.50
C ALA A 128 8.57 -3.78 -2.95
N ILE A 129 9.67 -4.45 -2.60
CA ILE A 129 9.86 -5.87 -2.92
C ILE A 129 8.79 -6.72 -2.24
N PHE A 130 8.56 -6.55 -0.93
CA PHE A 130 7.55 -7.32 -0.21
C PHE A 130 6.13 -7.06 -0.74
N SER A 131 5.79 -5.81 -0.99
CA SER A 131 4.48 -5.43 -1.54
C SER A 131 4.26 -5.99 -2.94
N PHE A 132 5.26 -5.88 -3.80
CA PHE A 132 5.20 -6.43 -5.16
C PHE A 132 5.00 -7.95 -5.15
N VAL A 133 5.82 -8.68 -4.40
CA VAL A 133 5.74 -10.14 -4.31
C VAL A 133 4.40 -10.59 -3.70
N SER A 134 3.93 -9.91 -2.68
CA SER A 134 2.63 -10.17 -2.06
C SER A 134 1.47 -9.96 -3.04
N SER A 135 1.49 -8.85 -3.78
CA SER A 135 0.48 -8.53 -4.80
C SER A 135 0.54 -9.49 -5.98
N TRP A 136 1.75 -9.83 -6.46
CA TRP A 136 1.95 -10.77 -7.56
C TRP A 136 1.43 -12.16 -7.25
N ASN A 137 1.65 -12.66 -6.03
CA ASN A 137 1.23 -14.00 -5.60
C ASN A 137 -0.22 -14.05 -5.07
N ASN A 138 -0.93 -12.92 -5.03
CA ASN A 138 -2.29 -12.88 -4.52
C ASN A 138 -3.24 -13.59 -5.50
N LEU A 139 -3.78 -14.72 -5.05
CA LEU A 139 -4.78 -15.49 -5.77
C LEU A 139 -6.19 -15.10 -5.34
N PHE A 140 -6.41 -14.97 -4.02
CA PHE A 140 -7.75 -14.94 -3.45
C PHE A 140 -8.55 -13.71 -3.85
N THR A 141 -7.99 -12.52 -3.69
CA THR A 141 -8.70 -11.27 -4.01
C THR A 141 -9.06 -11.14 -5.49
N PRO A 142 -8.12 -11.38 -6.45
CA PRO A 142 -8.46 -11.39 -7.86
C PRO A 142 -9.49 -12.45 -8.25
N LEU A 143 -9.42 -13.65 -7.66
CA LEU A 143 -10.35 -14.74 -7.95
C LEU A 143 -11.80 -14.40 -7.58
N VAL A 144 -11.99 -13.65 -6.49
CA VAL A 144 -13.33 -13.23 -6.03
C VAL A 144 -13.88 -12.05 -6.84
N LEU A 145 -13.00 -11.14 -7.32
CA LEU A 145 -13.41 -9.89 -7.95
C LEU A 145 -13.47 -9.94 -9.49
N LEU A 146 -12.65 -10.80 -10.11
CA LEU A 146 -12.55 -10.88 -11.58
C LEU A 146 -13.37 -12.05 -12.12
N THR A 147 -14.17 -11.77 -13.11
CA THR A 147 -15.02 -12.76 -13.79
C THR A 147 -14.57 -13.04 -15.23
N ASP A 148 -13.99 -12.05 -15.92
CA ASP A 148 -13.54 -12.18 -17.29
C ASP A 148 -12.17 -12.83 -17.37
N GLN A 149 -12.03 -13.82 -18.24
CA GLN A 149 -10.76 -14.54 -18.45
C GLN A 149 -9.61 -13.61 -18.90
N ASP A 150 -9.92 -12.61 -19.72
CA ASP A 150 -8.94 -11.63 -20.21
C ASP A 150 -8.33 -10.77 -19.10
N LYS A 151 -9.00 -10.69 -17.94
CA LYS A 151 -8.55 -9.94 -16.76
C LYS A 151 -7.84 -10.80 -15.72
N TYR A 152 -7.83 -12.11 -15.91
CA TYR A 152 -7.21 -13.02 -14.94
C TYR A 152 -5.74 -12.70 -14.69
N THR A 153 -5.34 -12.89 -13.44
CA THR A 153 -3.96 -12.79 -13.01
C THR A 153 -3.22 -14.11 -13.20
N MET A 154 -1.90 -14.06 -13.18
CA MET A 154 -1.06 -15.26 -13.32
C MET A 154 -1.40 -16.36 -12.27
N PRO A 155 -1.59 -16.05 -10.97
CA PRO A 155 -2.00 -17.06 -9.99
C PRO A 155 -3.33 -17.74 -10.32
N ILE A 156 -4.32 -17.00 -10.84
CA ILE A 156 -5.60 -17.60 -11.27
C ILE A 156 -5.36 -18.56 -12.42
N MET A 157 -4.62 -18.15 -13.45
CA MET A 157 -4.34 -19.00 -14.61
C MET A 157 -3.60 -20.29 -14.22
N VAL A 158 -2.60 -20.19 -13.36
CA VAL A 158 -1.86 -21.35 -12.83
C VAL A 158 -2.78 -22.28 -12.03
N SER A 159 -3.69 -21.71 -11.24
CA SER A 159 -4.68 -22.49 -10.47
C SER A 159 -5.65 -23.26 -11.36
N LEU A 160 -6.11 -22.66 -12.44
CA LEU A 160 -7.00 -23.32 -13.43
C LEU A 160 -6.28 -24.47 -14.15
N LEU A 161 -5.05 -24.25 -14.62
CA LEU A 161 -4.25 -25.30 -15.27
C LEU A 161 -4.01 -26.49 -14.35
N ARG A 162 -3.77 -26.27 -13.06
CA ARG A 162 -3.65 -27.36 -12.07
C ARG A 162 -4.96 -28.14 -11.92
N GLY A 163 -6.11 -27.46 -11.90
CA GLY A 163 -7.41 -28.10 -11.79
C GLY A 163 -7.73 -28.98 -13.00
N ASP A 164 -7.27 -28.65 -14.20
CA ASP A 164 -7.47 -29.45 -15.41
C ASP A 164 -6.52 -30.66 -15.50
N ILE A 165 -5.32 -30.58 -14.91
CA ILE A 165 -4.36 -31.70 -14.90
C ILE A 165 -4.83 -32.84 -13.97
N TYR A 166 -5.64 -32.55 -12.97
CA TYR A 166 -6.11 -33.53 -11.98
C TYR A 166 -7.53 -34.06 -12.28
N LYS A 167 -8.13 -33.73 -13.42
CA LYS A 167 -9.36 -34.31 -13.94
C LYS A 167 -9.05 -35.40 -14.97
#